data_3e20dfa1d9caeaa0748c41d0bbdb82a2
#
_entry.id   3e20dfa1d9caeaa0748c41d0bbdb82a2
#
_cell.length_a   1.000
_cell.length_b   1.000
_cell.length_c   1.000
_cell.angle_alpha   90.00
_cell.angle_beta   90.00
_cell.angle_gamma   90.00
#
_symmetry.space_group_name_H-M   'P 1'
#
loop_
_entity.id
_entity.type
_entity.pdbx_description
1 polymer ?
#
loop_
_entity_poly.entity_id
_entity_poly.type
_entity_poly.pdbx_seq_one_letter_code
_entity_poly.pdbx_strand_id
1 'polypeptide(L)'
;MNGTQWLVFILIIQVIHFLGTWKLYVKAGRKAWEAAIPMYNAIVLMQIINRPKWWVILLFIPIINLLMFPVIWVETIRSFGKNTLLDTWLVLLSFGFYTYYVAYALDVSYIEDRSLHPKTVAGEWVSSIVFAVVAATIVHTYFIQPYVIPTSSLEKTLLVGDFLFVSKFHYGARVPMTVVAAPMVHDSLPILKTKSYLADVEKDSYKSSWKNKLRLPYFRLPGFKKVKKNDIVVFSWPADTVYQFFKRAKGVVKPIDKKSNYVKRNVGSPGDSLAVINGDVYINGEKLVLNDRAKPEFHHVITTKNDIDNATVKVVGGMESYSGPVLKITNIAREKENAAELIRRLGLEAIKSDSVYTYYSGSISDPKI
;
A
#
# COMPACT_ATOMS: atom_id res chain seq x y z
N MET A 1 -9.63 -6.49 -17.31
CA MET A 1 -9.31 -7.03 -18.65
C MET A 1 -8.99 -8.51 -18.48
N ASN A 2 -9.39 -9.33 -19.44
CA ASN A 2 -8.94 -10.73 -19.52
C ASN A 2 -7.57 -10.82 -20.21
N GLY A 3 -6.96 -12.03 -20.27
CA GLY A 3 -5.63 -12.22 -20.85
C GLY A 3 -5.53 -11.78 -22.32
N THR A 4 -6.55 -12.08 -23.14
CA THR A 4 -6.60 -11.67 -24.54
C THR A 4 -6.64 -10.14 -24.69
N GLN A 5 -7.43 -9.46 -23.87
CA GLN A 5 -7.51 -7.99 -23.88
C GLN A 5 -6.19 -7.34 -23.46
N TRP A 6 -5.48 -7.92 -22.49
CA TRP A 6 -4.13 -7.48 -22.14
C TRP A 6 -3.14 -7.68 -23.27
N LEU A 7 -3.19 -8.84 -23.96
CA LEU A 7 -2.33 -9.11 -25.11
C LEU A 7 -2.57 -8.08 -26.23
N VAL A 8 -3.84 -7.85 -26.60
CA VAL A 8 -4.18 -6.87 -27.64
C VAL A 8 -3.72 -5.46 -27.24
N PHE A 9 -3.92 -5.07 -25.98
CA PHE A 9 -3.46 -3.77 -25.46
C PHE A 9 -1.94 -3.61 -25.60
N ILE A 10 -1.18 -4.64 -25.19
CA ILE A 10 0.29 -4.63 -25.30
C ILE A 10 0.73 -4.55 -26.78
N LEU A 11 0.06 -5.27 -27.68
CA LEU A 11 0.38 -5.21 -29.11
C LEU A 11 0.09 -3.84 -29.71
N ILE A 12 -1.00 -3.19 -29.31
CA ILE A 12 -1.31 -1.81 -29.75
C ILE A 12 -0.22 -0.84 -29.28
N ILE A 13 0.18 -0.90 -28.00
CA ILE A 13 1.26 -0.07 -27.47
C ILE A 13 2.58 -0.36 -28.18
N GLN A 14 2.86 -1.63 -28.51
CA GLN A 14 4.06 -2.02 -29.26
C GLN A 14 4.08 -1.41 -30.68
N VAL A 15 2.94 -1.43 -31.39
CA VAL A 15 2.84 -0.80 -32.73
C VAL A 15 3.05 0.71 -32.63
N ILE A 16 2.42 1.37 -31.65
CA ILE A 16 2.61 2.79 -31.41
C ILE A 16 4.10 3.07 -31.14
N HIS A 17 4.73 2.33 -30.26
CA HIS A 17 6.14 2.50 -29.93
C HIS A 17 7.03 2.31 -31.18
N PHE A 18 6.80 1.23 -31.93
CA PHE A 18 7.54 0.94 -33.16
C PHE A 18 7.45 2.10 -34.16
N LEU A 19 6.24 2.56 -34.46
CA LEU A 19 6.05 3.65 -35.42
C LEU A 19 6.74 4.95 -34.96
N GLY A 20 6.80 5.23 -33.66
CA GLY A 20 7.46 6.43 -33.14
C GLY A 20 8.97 6.35 -33.05
N THR A 21 9.56 5.15 -33.11
CA THR A 21 10.99 4.99 -32.75
C THR A 21 11.84 4.31 -33.81
N TRP A 22 11.32 3.49 -34.71
CA TRP A 22 12.11 2.68 -35.64
C TRP A 22 13.12 3.47 -36.47
N LYS A 23 12.75 4.70 -36.93
CA LYS A 23 13.67 5.56 -37.67
C LYS A 23 14.82 6.05 -36.78
N LEU A 24 14.57 6.30 -35.50
CA LEU A 24 15.60 6.66 -34.53
C LEU A 24 16.59 5.51 -34.30
N TYR A 25 16.08 4.25 -34.28
CA TYR A 25 16.94 3.06 -34.21
C TYR A 25 17.87 3.00 -35.42
N VAL A 26 17.32 3.20 -36.63
CA VAL A 26 18.13 3.21 -37.87
C VAL A 26 19.16 4.34 -37.85
N LYS A 27 18.80 5.54 -37.40
CA LYS A 27 19.72 6.67 -37.25
C LYS A 27 20.83 6.39 -36.21
N ALA A 28 20.56 5.52 -35.23
CA ALA A 28 21.53 5.04 -34.24
C ALA A 28 22.33 3.80 -34.71
N GLY A 29 22.31 3.46 -36.01
CA GLY A 29 23.05 2.34 -36.53
C GLY A 29 22.45 0.95 -36.24
N ARG A 30 21.19 0.93 -35.72
CA ARG A 30 20.46 -0.32 -35.42
C ARG A 30 19.52 -0.69 -36.55
N LYS A 31 19.05 -1.95 -36.54
CA LYS A 31 18.10 -2.43 -37.56
C LYS A 31 16.66 -2.06 -37.19
N ALA A 32 15.84 -1.67 -38.18
CA ALA A 32 14.45 -1.26 -37.96
C ALA A 32 13.60 -2.31 -37.20
N TRP A 33 13.80 -3.60 -37.50
CA TRP A 33 13.05 -4.69 -36.87
C TRP A 33 13.33 -4.81 -35.36
N GLU A 34 14.48 -4.35 -34.88
CA GLU A 34 14.80 -4.36 -33.43
C GLU A 34 13.84 -3.50 -32.61
N ALA A 35 13.25 -2.47 -33.22
CA ALA A 35 12.21 -1.67 -32.59
C ALA A 35 10.83 -2.37 -32.53
N ALA A 36 10.63 -3.42 -33.36
CA ALA A 36 9.34 -4.11 -33.46
C ALA A 36 9.17 -5.25 -32.45
N ILE A 37 10.26 -5.85 -31.97
CA ILE A 37 10.18 -7.02 -31.08
C ILE A 37 9.97 -6.57 -29.63
N PRO A 38 8.84 -6.92 -28.97
CA PRO A 38 8.59 -6.58 -27.58
C PRO A 38 9.73 -7.04 -26.66
N MET A 39 10.00 -6.30 -25.60
CA MET A 39 11.10 -6.46 -24.65
C MET A 39 12.50 -6.28 -25.26
N TYR A 40 12.77 -6.86 -26.43
CA TYR A 40 14.06 -6.68 -27.10
C TYR A 40 14.26 -5.23 -27.55
N ASN A 41 13.20 -4.59 -28.05
CA ASN A 41 13.23 -3.16 -28.36
C ASN A 41 13.66 -2.31 -27.15
N ALA A 42 13.13 -2.60 -25.97
CA ALA A 42 13.50 -1.86 -24.76
C ALA A 42 15.00 -2.06 -24.41
N ILE A 43 15.53 -3.29 -24.57
CA ILE A 43 16.96 -3.56 -24.36
C ILE A 43 17.83 -2.75 -25.33
N VAL A 44 17.45 -2.74 -26.61
CA VAL A 44 18.16 -1.97 -27.63
C VAL A 44 18.04 -0.47 -27.38
N LEU A 45 16.85 0.00 -26.95
CA LEU A 45 16.66 1.41 -26.59
C LEU A 45 17.56 1.83 -25.43
N MET A 46 17.73 0.98 -24.40
CA MET A 46 18.67 1.27 -23.31
C MET A 46 20.12 1.41 -23.83
N GLN A 47 20.51 0.63 -24.83
CA GLN A 47 21.83 0.79 -25.47
C GLN A 47 21.93 2.12 -26.22
N ILE A 48 20.91 2.48 -27.01
CA ILE A 48 20.87 3.75 -27.75
C ILE A 48 20.98 4.96 -26.80
N ILE A 49 20.32 4.92 -25.65
CA ILE A 49 20.34 6.01 -24.68
C ILE A 49 21.49 5.92 -23.68
N ASN A 50 22.42 4.98 -23.84
CA ASN A 50 23.58 4.75 -22.96
C ASN A 50 23.19 4.49 -21.50
N ARG A 51 22.10 3.76 -21.28
CA ARG A 51 21.63 3.40 -19.92
C ARG A 51 21.77 1.88 -19.68
N PRO A 52 21.91 1.46 -18.41
CA PRO A 52 22.06 0.04 -18.10
C PRO A 52 20.87 -0.80 -18.61
N LYS A 53 21.15 -1.95 -19.21
CA LYS A 53 20.10 -2.86 -19.76
C LYS A 53 19.08 -3.30 -18.72
N TRP A 54 19.47 -3.42 -17.44
CA TRP A 54 18.58 -3.81 -16.36
C TRP A 54 17.44 -2.80 -16.10
N TRP A 55 17.56 -1.54 -16.58
CA TRP A 55 16.46 -0.56 -16.51
C TRP A 55 15.19 -1.06 -17.20
N VAL A 56 15.30 -1.98 -18.13
CA VAL A 56 14.15 -2.63 -18.76
C VAL A 56 13.23 -3.25 -17.73
N ILE A 57 13.76 -3.83 -16.65
CA ILE A 57 12.95 -4.42 -15.58
C ILE A 57 12.03 -3.37 -14.94
N LEU A 58 12.50 -2.14 -14.79
CA LEU A 58 11.73 -1.05 -14.17
C LEU A 58 10.50 -0.66 -14.99
N LEU A 59 10.52 -0.90 -16.32
CA LEU A 59 9.38 -0.64 -17.19
C LEU A 59 8.21 -1.60 -16.98
N PHE A 60 8.47 -2.76 -16.38
CA PHE A 60 7.45 -3.78 -16.11
C PHE A 60 6.95 -3.74 -14.67
N ILE A 61 7.56 -2.92 -13.82
CA ILE A 61 7.11 -2.76 -12.42
C ILE A 61 6.02 -1.70 -12.35
N PRO A 62 4.78 -2.05 -11.94
CA PRO A 62 3.69 -1.10 -11.80
C PRO A 62 4.05 0.10 -10.92
N ILE A 63 3.52 1.26 -11.23
CA ILE A 63 3.82 2.55 -10.60
C ILE A 63 5.22 3.08 -10.98
N ILE A 64 6.26 2.24 -10.95
CA ILE A 64 7.63 2.65 -11.32
C ILE A 64 7.71 2.95 -12.81
N ASN A 65 7.03 2.16 -13.65
CA ASN A 65 6.96 2.39 -15.08
C ASN A 65 6.44 3.80 -15.43
N LEU A 66 5.48 4.34 -14.66
CA LEU A 66 4.97 5.70 -14.86
C LEU A 66 6.04 6.79 -14.65
N LEU A 67 7.04 6.51 -13.83
CA LEU A 67 8.18 7.41 -13.64
C LEU A 67 9.25 7.17 -14.69
N MET A 68 9.46 5.92 -15.10
CA MET A 68 10.52 5.54 -16.02
C MET A 68 10.23 5.90 -17.48
N PHE A 69 8.97 5.79 -17.95
CA PHE A 69 8.64 6.18 -19.33
C PHE A 69 8.99 7.64 -19.64
N PRO A 70 8.60 8.64 -18.85
CA PRO A 70 9.05 10.02 -19.02
C PRO A 70 10.58 10.17 -19.07
N VAL A 71 11.31 9.49 -18.20
CA VAL A 71 12.76 9.52 -18.21
C VAL A 71 13.32 9.00 -19.53
N ILE A 72 12.81 7.84 -20.01
CA ILE A 72 13.28 7.23 -21.25
C ILE A 72 12.93 8.08 -22.46
N TRP A 73 11.75 8.70 -22.52
CA TRP A 73 11.42 9.62 -23.62
C TRP A 73 12.36 10.81 -23.68
N VAL A 74 12.66 11.45 -22.55
CA VAL A 74 13.60 12.55 -22.47
C VAL A 74 15.01 12.12 -22.88
N GLU A 75 15.48 10.98 -22.36
CA GLU A 75 16.79 10.44 -22.70
C GLU A 75 16.89 10.09 -24.21
N THR A 76 15.79 9.57 -24.79
CA THR A 76 15.74 9.25 -26.21
C THR A 76 15.94 10.48 -27.07
N ILE A 77 15.14 11.53 -26.89
CA ILE A 77 15.29 12.74 -27.72
C ILE A 77 16.63 13.45 -27.50
N ARG A 78 17.19 13.38 -26.30
CA ARG A 78 18.53 13.91 -25.97
C ARG A 78 19.64 13.15 -26.72
N SER A 79 19.50 11.85 -26.96
CA SER A 79 20.44 11.07 -27.75
C SER A 79 20.45 11.48 -29.23
N PHE A 80 19.45 12.26 -29.67
CA PHE A 80 19.37 12.83 -31.01
C PHE A 80 19.49 14.37 -31.01
N GLY A 81 20.21 14.92 -30.05
CA GLY A 81 20.55 16.34 -29.98
C GLY A 81 19.42 17.28 -29.50
N LYS A 82 18.25 16.78 -29.19
CA LYS A 82 17.10 17.55 -28.68
C LYS A 82 17.22 17.68 -27.14
N ASN A 83 17.84 18.78 -26.72
CA ASN A 83 18.32 18.94 -25.34
C ASN A 83 17.87 20.25 -24.68
N THR A 84 16.93 20.96 -25.32
CA THR A 84 16.37 22.21 -24.77
C THR A 84 15.32 21.92 -23.71
N LEU A 85 15.04 22.93 -22.88
CA LEU A 85 13.91 22.85 -21.94
C LEU A 85 12.58 22.67 -22.66
N LEU A 86 12.41 23.33 -23.82
CA LEU A 86 11.21 23.18 -24.67
C LEU A 86 11.06 21.74 -25.16
N ASP A 87 12.12 21.13 -25.71
CA ASP A 87 12.07 19.73 -26.15
C ASP A 87 11.67 18.80 -25.00
N THR A 88 12.22 19.05 -23.80
CA THR A 88 11.88 18.28 -22.59
C THR A 88 10.40 18.39 -22.25
N TRP A 89 9.82 19.61 -22.26
CA TRP A 89 8.41 19.79 -22.00
C TRP A 89 7.53 19.22 -23.10
N LEU A 90 7.92 19.37 -24.36
CA LEU A 90 7.16 18.80 -25.49
C LEU A 90 7.06 17.28 -25.40
N VAL A 91 8.16 16.58 -25.09
CA VAL A 91 8.11 15.10 -24.98
C VAL A 91 7.32 14.65 -23.77
N LEU A 92 7.37 15.36 -22.64
CA LEU A 92 6.63 15.04 -21.43
C LEU A 92 5.13 15.29 -21.60
N LEU A 93 4.74 16.47 -22.04
CA LEU A 93 3.34 16.87 -22.22
C LEU A 93 2.64 16.12 -23.35
N SER A 94 3.38 15.69 -24.36
CA SER A 94 2.86 14.83 -25.44
C SER A 94 2.87 13.33 -25.07
N PHE A 95 3.20 12.94 -23.84
CA PHE A 95 3.32 11.52 -23.46
C PHE A 95 4.22 10.71 -24.42
N GLY A 96 5.33 11.31 -24.84
CA GLY A 96 6.30 10.68 -25.75
C GLY A 96 5.98 10.83 -27.23
N PHE A 97 4.81 11.32 -27.64
CA PHE A 97 4.49 11.50 -29.07
C PHE A 97 5.38 12.50 -29.80
N TYR A 98 6.04 13.40 -29.10
CA TYR A 98 7.05 14.28 -29.68
C TYR A 98 8.20 13.50 -30.35
N THR A 99 8.46 12.25 -29.94
CA THR A 99 9.45 11.39 -30.62
C THR A 99 9.12 11.13 -32.09
N TYR A 100 7.80 11.10 -32.46
CA TYR A 100 7.39 11.00 -33.86
C TYR A 100 7.84 12.23 -34.65
N TYR A 101 7.61 13.43 -34.12
CA TYR A 101 8.06 14.64 -34.75
C TYR A 101 9.57 14.65 -34.95
N VAL A 102 10.33 14.27 -33.92
CA VAL A 102 11.79 14.15 -33.98
C VAL A 102 12.23 13.11 -35.02
N ALA A 103 11.52 11.96 -35.12
CA ALA A 103 11.86 10.87 -36.01
C ALA A 103 11.57 11.16 -37.49
N TYR A 104 10.49 11.91 -37.79
CA TYR A 104 9.93 12.05 -39.14
C TYR A 104 10.10 13.45 -39.74
N ALA A 105 10.00 14.49 -38.91
CA ALA A 105 9.99 15.87 -39.38
C ALA A 105 11.32 16.60 -39.20
N LEU A 106 12.19 16.11 -38.31
CA LEU A 106 13.46 16.77 -38.04
C LEU A 106 14.63 15.96 -38.61
N ASP A 107 15.59 16.69 -39.17
CA ASP A 107 16.87 16.10 -39.50
C ASP A 107 17.76 16.07 -38.26
N VAL A 108 17.84 14.92 -37.61
CA VAL A 108 18.60 14.69 -36.39
C VAL A 108 19.62 13.58 -36.61
N SER A 109 20.78 13.74 -36.00
CA SER A 109 21.85 12.73 -35.95
C SER A 109 21.94 12.12 -34.55
N TYR A 110 22.34 10.86 -34.49
CA TYR A 110 22.63 10.18 -33.24
C TYR A 110 23.94 10.65 -32.63
N ILE A 111 23.94 10.86 -31.31
CA ILE A 111 25.12 11.26 -30.53
C ILE A 111 25.50 10.07 -29.63
N GLU A 112 26.51 9.32 -30.06
CA GLU A 112 26.94 8.11 -29.36
C GLU A 112 27.48 8.41 -27.96
N ASP A 113 28.42 9.38 -27.86
CA ASP A 113 29.10 9.74 -26.61
C ASP A 113 28.48 10.99 -25.95
N ARG A 114 27.16 11.02 -25.82
CA ARG A 114 26.54 12.15 -25.11
C ARG A 114 26.77 12.07 -23.61
N SER A 115 26.96 13.23 -22.99
CA SER A 115 26.97 13.33 -21.52
C SER A 115 25.62 12.86 -20.93
N LEU A 116 25.69 11.99 -19.93
CA LEU A 116 24.55 11.53 -19.15
C LEU A 116 24.23 12.45 -17.96
N HIS A 117 25.13 13.41 -17.68
CA HIS A 117 24.91 14.39 -16.61
C HIS A 117 24.01 15.52 -17.08
N PRO A 118 23.08 15.97 -16.25
CA PRO A 118 22.27 17.15 -16.53
C PRO A 118 23.17 18.39 -16.75
N LYS A 119 22.76 19.26 -17.67
CA LYS A 119 23.52 20.49 -17.99
C LYS A 119 23.27 21.63 -17.00
N THR A 120 22.28 21.53 -16.15
CA THR A 120 21.85 22.58 -15.22
C THR A 120 21.70 22.04 -13.82
N VAL A 121 21.94 22.87 -12.82
CA VAL A 121 21.73 22.54 -11.40
C VAL A 121 20.28 22.06 -11.15
N ALA A 122 19.29 22.72 -11.76
CA ALA A 122 17.89 22.27 -11.66
C ALA A 122 17.69 20.87 -12.24
N GLY A 123 18.36 20.54 -13.34
CA GLY A 123 18.34 19.19 -13.93
C GLY A 123 18.94 18.13 -13.02
N GLU A 124 20.02 18.47 -12.31
CA GLU A 124 20.65 17.57 -11.31
C GLU A 124 19.70 17.28 -10.15
N TRP A 125 19.04 18.32 -9.60
CA TRP A 125 18.03 18.16 -8.57
C TRP A 125 16.87 17.27 -9.02
N VAL A 126 16.32 17.54 -10.21
CA VAL A 126 15.22 16.72 -10.78
C VAL A 126 15.65 15.27 -10.95
N SER A 127 16.84 15.02 -11.51
CA SER A 127 17.39 13.67 -11.70
C SER A 127 17.56 12.94 -10.36
N SER A 128 18.10 13.61 -9.35
CA SER A 128 18.31 13.06 -8.01
C SER A 128 16.98 12.74 -7.30
N ILE A 129 16.00 13.63 -7.41
CA ILE A 129 14.66 13.43 -6.84
C ILE A 129 13.97 12.24 -7.53
N VAL A 130 14.00 12.16 -8.87
CA VAL A 130 13.41 11.03 -9.61
C VAL A 130 14.06 9.73 -9.20
N PHE A 131 15.38 9.69 -9.13
CA PHE A 131 16.11 8.50 -8.65
C PHE A 131 15.68 8.11 -7.23
N ALA A 132 15.65 9.07 -6.31
CA ALA A 132 15.25 8.82 -4.92
C ALA A 132 13.81 8.30 -4.82
N VAL A 133 12.87 8.88 -5.59
CA VAL A 133 11.47 8.43 -5.61
C VAL A 133 11.33 7.03 -6.19
N VAL A 134 12.05 6.70 -7.27
CA VAL A 134 12.06 5.35 -7.85
C VAL A 134 12.60 4.34 -6.85
N ALA A 135 13.78 4.61 -6.27
CA ALA A 135 14.42 3.73 -5.29
C ALA A 135 13.54 3.54 -4.04
N ALA A 136 13.02 4.63 -3.48
CA ALA A 136 12.13 4.58 -2.32
C ALA A 136 10.83 3.82 -2.63
N THR A 137 10.25 3.97 -3.83
CA THR A 137 9.04 3.23 -4.24
C THR A 137 9.31 1.73 -4.32
N ILE A 138 10.47 1.31 -4.84
CA ILE A 138 10.86 -0.11 -4.87
C ILE A 138 10.97 -0.66 -3.45
N VAL A 139 11.73 0.03 -2.59
CA VAL A 139 11.94 -0.40 -1.20
C VAL A 139 10.60 -0.46 -0.45
N HIS A 140 9.79 0.58 -0.54
CA HIS A 140 8.50 0.70 0.14
C HIS A 140 7.47 -0.34 -0.33
N THR A 141 7.48 -0.69 -1.61
CA THR A 141 6.50 -1.61 -2.19
C THR A 141 6.88 -3.08 -1.97
N TYR A 142 8.16 -3.43 -2.12
CA TYR A 142 8.59 -4.82 -2.21
C TYR A 142 9.42 -5.30 -1.02
N PHE A 143 10.03 -4.38 -0.25
CA PHE A 143 10.91 -4.76 0.85
C PHE A 143 10.35 -4.37 2.21
N ILE A 144 10.31 -3.09 2.53
CA ILE A 144 10.00 -2.61 3.89
C ILE A 144 9.14 -1.36 3.81
N GLN A 145 8.05 -1.35 4.55
CA GLN A 145 7.16 -0.19 4.65
C GLN A 145 7.03 0.28 6.10
N PRO A 146 7.26 1.57 6.38
CA PRO A 146 7.03 2.13 7.71
C PRO A 146 5.53 2.29 8.00
N TYR A 147 5.14 2.03 9.23
CA TYR A 147 3.80 2.25 9.78
C TYR A 147 3.89 2.81 11.19
N VAL A 148 2.83 3.48 11.61
CA VAL A 148 2.62 3.90 13.00
C VAL A 148 1.41 3.16 13.55
N ILE A 149 1.47 2.71 14.79
CA ILE A 149 0.36 2.03 15.47
C ILE A 149 -0.65 3.08 15.97
N PRO A 150 -1.88 3.13 15.43
CA PRO A 150 -2.86 4.13 15.80
C PRO A 150 -3.79 3.71 16.95
N THR A 151 -3.84 2.43 17.31
CA THR A 151 -4.83 1.86 18.24
C THR A 151 -4.21 0.83 19.18
N SER A 152 -4.82 0.67 20.35
CA SER A 152 -4.37 -0.21 21.42
C SER A 152 -4.67 -1.72 21.20
N SER A 153 -5.22 -2.11 20.08
CA SER A 153 -5.70 -3.50 19.87
C SER A 153 -4.62 -4.60 19.92
N LEU A 154 -3.35 -4.24 20.00
CA LEU A 154 -2.20 -5.13 20.21
C LEU A 154 -1.33 -4.70 21.41
N GLU A 155 -1.90 -3.88 22.28
CA GLU A 155 -1.24 -3.45 23.50
C GLU A 155 -0.95 -4.67 24.39
N LYS A 156 0.05 -4.63 24.93
CA LYS A 156 1.36 -4.42 25.33
C LYS A 156 2.39 -5.13 24.44
N THR A 157 1.96 -5.68 23.32
CA THR A 157 2.90 -6.20 22.30
C THR A 157 3.40 -5.06 21.40
N LEU A 158 2.47 -4.20 20.96
CA LEU A 158 2.73 -2.96 20.22
C LEU A 158 1.93 -1.84 20.86
N LEU A 159 2.58 -0.74 21.17
CA LEU A 159 1.95 0.40 21.83
C LEU A 159 1.45 1.44 20.81
N VAL A 160 0.45 2.20 21.20
CA VAL A 160 -0.01 3.35 20.41
C VAL A 160 1.13 4.34 20.23
N GLY A 161 1.41 4.74 18.99
CA GLY A 161 2.53 5.62 18.65
C GLY A 161 3.81 4.90 18.24
N ASP A 162 3.92 3.58 18.41
CA ASP A 162 5.08 2.81 17.95
C ASP A 162 5.27 2.95 16.44
N PHE A 163 6.51 3.17 16.00
CA PHE A 163 6.93 3.13 14.62
C PHE A 163 7.43 1.73 14.27
N LEU A 164 6.88 1.18 13.20
CA LEU A 164 7.19 -0.17 12.74
C LEU A 164 7.73 -0.17 11.33
N PHE A 165 8.67 -1.06 11.06
CA PHE A 165 9.01 -1.47 9.72
C PHE A 165 8.37 -2.82 9.40
N VAL A 166 7.41 -2.81 8.48
CA VAL A 166 6.71 -4.03 8.05
C VAL A 166 7.43 -4.64 6.86
N SER A 167 7.94 -5.84 7.05
CA SER A 167 8.59 -6.60 5.98
C SER A 167 7.54 -7.12 4.98
N LYS A 168 7.78 -6.86 3.70
CA LYS A 168 6.93 -7.34 2.60
C LYS A 168 7.37 -8.72 2.09
N PHE A 169 8.65 -9.05 2.19
CA PHE A 169 9.21 -10.26 1.60
C PHE A 169 9.01 -11.51 2.45
N HIS A 170 8.78 -11.40 3.78
CA HIS A 170 8.56 -12.58 4.62
C HIS A 170 7.42 -13.46 4.12
N TYR A 171 6.25 -12.85 3.85
CA TYR A 171 5.07 -13.55 3.31
C TYR A 171 4.87 -13.32 1.81
N GLY A 172 5.89 -12.79 1.13
CA GLY A 172 5.87 -12.42 -0.27
C GLY A 172 5.23 -11.04 -0.54
N ALA A 173 5.94 -10.20 -1.26
CA ALA A 173 5.45 -8.89 -1.63
C ALA A 173 4.31 -9.00 -2.66
N ARG A 174 3.21 -8.30 -2.41
CA ARG A 174 2.12 -8.19 -3.40
C ARG A 174 2.48 -7.15 -4.45
N VAL A 175 2.41 -7.53 -5.70
CA VAL A 175 2.55 -6.59 -6.82
C VAL A 175 1.33 -5.66 -6.84
N PRO A 176 1.53 -4.33 -6.96
CA PRO A 176 0.42 -3.39 -7.05
C PRO A 176 -0.53 -3.73 -8.19
N MET A 177 -1.82 -3.88 -7.88
CA MET A 177 -2.85 -4.15 -8.88
C MET A 177 -3.31 -2.87 -9.57
N THR A 178 -3.31 -1.76 -8.84
CA THR A 178 -3.69 -0.44 -9.34
C THR A 178 -2.49 0.21 -10.03
N VAL A 179 -2.45 0.11 -11.35
CA VAL A 179 -1.26 0.45 -12.17
C VAL A 179 -0.97 1.95 -12.15
N VAL A 180 -2.03 2.76 -12.22
CA VAL A 180 -1.91 4.23 -12.21
C VAL A 180 -2.16 4.74 -10.80
N ALA A 181 -1.09 5.01 -10.08
CA ALA A 181 -1.12 5.52 -8.71
C ALA A 181 0.11 6.38 -8.43
N ALA A 182 -0.03 7.32 -7.51
CA ALA A 182 1.11 8.09 -7.02
C ALA A 182 2.08 7.18 -6.26
N PRO A 183 3.41 7.35 -6.47
CA PRO A 183 4.41 6.57 -5.76
C PRO A 183 4.38 6.86 -4.26
N MET A 184 4.59 5.83 -3.43
CA MET A 184 4.63 5.89 -1.96
C MET A 184 3.36 6.41 -1.26
N VAL A 185 2.30 6.77 -1.99
CA VAL A 185 1.04 7.26 -1.43
C VAL A 185 -0.02 6.16 -1.50
N HIS A 186 -0.64 5.87 -0.34
CA HIS A 186 -1.58 4.74 -0.26
C HIS A 186 -2.99 5.11 -0.78
N ASP A 187 -3.64 6.12 -0.25
CA ASP A 187 -5.06 6.41 -0.52
C ASP A 187 -5.29 7.83 -1.07
N SER A 188 -4.87 8.87 -0.36
CA SER A 188 -5.09 10.26 -0.74
C SER A 188 -3.80 11.07 -0.74
N LEU A 189 -3.69 12.02 -1.68
CA LEU A 189 -2.58 12.95 -1.76
C LEU A 189 -2.61 13.91 -0.56
N PRO A 190 -1.49 14.08 0.17
CA PRO A 190 -1.47 14.86 1.42
C PRO A 190 -1.95 16.30 1.26
N ILE A 191 -1.55 16.98 0.19
CA ILE A 191 -1.84 18.41 -0.04
C ILE A 191 -3.21 18.57 -0.71
N LEU A 192 -3.47 17.83 -1.78
CA LEU A 192 -4.67 17.98 -2.60
C LEU A 192 -5.90 17.27 -2.02
N LYS A 193 -5.73 16.39 -1.03
CA LYS A 193 -6.78 15.56 -0.43
C LYS A 193 -7.63 14.75 -1.44
N THR A 194 -7.12 14.63 -2.67
CA THR A 194 -7.73 13.83 -3.74
C THR A 194 -7.17 12.40 -3.71
N LYS A 195 -7.84 11.47 -4.40
CA LYS A 195 -7.34 10.10 -4.52
C LYS A 195 -5.94 10.09 -5.16
N SER A 196 -5.06 9.27 -4.62
CA SER A 196 -3.69 9.07 -5.14
C SER A 196 -3.62 8.08 -6.31
N TYR A 197 -4.76 7.57 -6.76
CA TYR A 197 -4.83 6.49 -7.75
C TYR A 197 -6.05 6.63 -8.68
N LEU A 198 -5.92 6.06 -9.86
CA LEU A 198 -6.96 6.04 -10.87
C LEU A 198 -7.86 4.81 -10.69
N ALA A 199 -8.97 4.97 -9.98
CA ALA A 199 -10.03 3.98 -9.89
C ALA A 199 -11.36 4.65 -9.53
N ASP A 200 -12.45 4.08 -10.00
CA ASP A 200 -13.79 4.43 -9.54
C ASP A 200 -14.12 3.53 -8.34
N VAL A 201 -14.60 4.15 -7.28
CA VAL A 201 -14.84 3.49 -5.98
C VAL A 201 -16.33 3.40 -5.63
N GLU A 202 -17.20 4.01 -6.42
CA GLU A 202 -18.64 3.90 -6.23
C GLU A 202 -19.12 2.49 -6.57
N LYS A 203 -19.95 1.91 -5.71
CA LYS A 203 -20.42 0.53 -5.81
C LYS A 203 -21.07 0.23 -7.15
N ASP A 204 -21.90 1.16 -7.65
CA ASP A 204 -22.71 0.97 -8.84
C ASP A 204 -21.87 1.01 -10.13
N SER A 205 -20.86 1.89 -10.19
CA SER A 205 -19.99 2.05 -11.34
C SER A 205 -18.72 1.19 -11.30
N TYR A 206 -18.42 0.56 -10.17
CA TYR A 206 -17.15 -0.11 -9.93
C TYR A 206 -16.81 -1.21 -10.96
N LYS A 207 -17.78 -2.05 -11.31
CA LYS A 207 -17.56 -3.16 -12.26
C LYS A 207 -17.53 -2.69 -13.72
N SER A 208 -18.30 -1.68 -14.08
CA SER A 208 -18.40 -1.17 -15.45
C SER A 208 -17.28 -0.22 -15.83
N SER A 209 -16.63 0.42 -14.87
CA SER A 209 -15.61 1.44 -15.07
C SER A 209 -14.39 0.91 -15.87
N TRP A 210 -14.05 1.65 -16.94
CA TRP A 210 -12.84 1.38 -17.72
C TRP A 210 -11.55 1.53 -16.89
N LYS A 211 -11.51 2.47 -15.93
CA LYS A 211 -10.38 2.67 -15.02
C LYS A 211 -10.11 1.40 -14.19
N ASN A 212 -11.19 0.77 -13.73
CA ASN A 212 -11.08 -0.47 -12.96
C ASN A 212 -10.71 -1.68 -13.81
N LYS A 213 -10.96 -1.63 -15.13
CA LYS A 213 -10.52 -2.67 -16.07
C LYS A 213 -9.01 -2.66 -16.32
N LEU A 214 -8.33 -1.53 -16.12
CA LEU A 214 -6.88 -1.40 -16.25
C LEU A 214 -6.09 -2.06 -15.11
N ARG A 215 -6.75 -2.56 -14.06
CA ARG A 215 -6.06 -3.20 -12.95
C ARG A 215 -5.45 -4.54 -13.37
N LEU A 216 -4.25 -4.79 -12.82
CA LEU A 216 -3.59 -6.09 -12.98
C LEU A 216 -4.30 -7.18 -12.16
N PRO A 217 -4.18 -8.44 -12.55
CA PRO A 217 -4.62 -9.56 -11.72
C PRO A 217 -3.81 -9.58 -10.42
N TYR A 218 -4.38 -10.25 -9.41
CA TYR A 218 -3.67 -10.46 -8.15
C TYR A 218 -2.43 -11.31 -8.39
N PHE A 219 -1.29 -10.78 -8.02
CA PHE A 219 -0.02 -11.49 -8.03
C PHE A 219 0.80 -11.16 -6.78
N ARG A 220 1.37 -12.20 -6.18
CA ARG A 220 2.25 -12.10 -5.02
C ARG A 220 3.53 -12.85 -5.29
N LEU A 221 4.65 -12.19 -5.04
CA LEU A 221 5.96 -12.84 -5.11
C LEU A 221 6.07 -13.95 -4.06
N PRO A 222 6.86 -14.99 -4.28
CA PRO A 222 7.12 -16.00 -3.27
C PRO A 222 7.65 -15.39 -1.98
N GLY A 223 7.15 -15.89 -0.84
CA GLY A 223 7.63 -15.48 0.48
C GLY A 223 8.58 -16.53 1.08
N PHE A 224 9.40 -16.10 2.05
CA PHE A 224 10.32 -17.00 2.76
C PHE A 224 9.65 -17.81 3.87
N LYS A 225 8.49 -17.34 4.36
CA LYS A 225 7.76 -17.97 5.47
C LYS A 225 6.26 -18.06 5.17
N LYS A 226 5.61 -19.03 5.78
CA LYS A 226 4.14 -19.11 5.88
C LYS A 226 3.71 -18.48 7.21
N VAL A 227 2.53 -17.87 7.22
CA VAL A 227 1.91 -17.32 8.43
C VAL A 227 1.65 -18.45 9.42
N LYS A 228 2.07 -18.26 10.67
CA LYS A 228 1.87 -19.23 11.78
C LYS A 228 0.97 -18.62 12.85
N LYS A 229 0.44 -19.46 13.74
CA LYS A 229 -0.27 -19.00 14.95
C LYS A 229 0.66 -18.12 15.79
N ASN A 230 0.12 -17.08 16.38
CA ASN A 230 0.80 -16.02 17.14
C ASN A 230 1.66 -15.03 16.31
N ASP A 231 1.81 -15.20 14.99
CA ASP A 231 2.44 -14.18 14.16
C ASP A 231 1.61 -12.87 14.16
N ILE A 232 2.31 -11.75 14.23
CA ILE A 232 1.69 -10.44 14.02
C ILE A 232 1.77 -10.12 12.53
N VAL A 233 0.60 -9.95 11.91
CA VAL A 233 0.49 -9.78 10.46
C VAL A 233 -0.18 -8.46 10.11
N VAL A 234 0.33 -7.81 9.07
CA VAL A 234 -0.32 -6.66 8.43
C VAL A 234 -1.03 -7.13 7.16
N PHE A 235 -2.29 -6.78 7.03
CA PHE A 235 -3.12 -7.18 5.89
C PHE A 235 -4.09 -6.07 5.48
N SER A 236 -4.53 -6.09 4.22
CA SER A 236 -5.56 -5.16 3.75
C SER A 236 -6.93 -5.61 4.24
N TRP A 237 -7.66 -4.73 4.91
CA TRP A 237 -8.97 -5.04 5.49
C TRP A 237 -10.02 -5.34 4.40
N PRO A 238 -10.58 -6.55 4.32
CA PRO A 238 -11.41 -6.95 3.19
C PRO A 238 -12.75 -6.20 3.12
N ALA A 239 -13.30 -5.81 4.26
CA ALA A 239 -14.58 -5.12 4.38
C ALA A 239 -14.47 -3.58 4.40
N ASP A 240 -13.35 -3.00 3.94
CA ASP A 240 -13.17 -1.54 3.86
C ASP A 240 -14.12 -0.94 2.82
N THR A 241 -15.15 -0.26 3.30
CA THR A 241 -16.25 0.28 2.51
C THR A 241 -16.48 1.77 2.76
N VAL A 242 -15.51 2.47 3.35
CA VAL A 242 -15.59 3.90 3.69
C VAL A 242 -14.46 4.68 3.03
N TYR A 243 -14.71 5.96 2.75
CA TYR A 243 -13.69 6.85 2.23
C TYR A 243 -12.62 7.17 3.26
N GLN A 244 -13.04 7.41 4.49
CA GLN A 244 -12.17 7.80 5.58
C GLN A 244 -12.56 7.04 6.84
N PHE A 245 -11.56 6.62 7.60
CA PHE A 245 -11.74 5.94 8.88
C PHE A 245 -12.61 6.80 9.83
N PHE A 246 -13.48 6.16 10.58
CA PHE A 246 -14.42 6.76 11.54
C PHE A 246 -15.49 7.70 10.94
N LYS A 247 -15.55 7.92 9.63
CA LYS A 247 -16.64 8.66 9.00
C LYS A 247 -17.62 7.70 8.33
N ARG A 248 -18.89 7.74 8.77
CA ARG A 248 -19.97 7.06 8.06
C ARG A 248 -20.17 7.74 6.70
N ALA A 249 -20.02 6.98 5.64
CA ALA A 249 -20.26 7.44 4.28
C ALA A 249 -21.03 6.36 3.53
N LYS A 250 -21.62 6.73 2.37
CA LYS A 250 -22.15 5.73 1.42
C LYS A 250 -21.05 4.73 1.11
N GLY A 251 -21.35 3.44 1.16
CA GLY A 251 -20.37 2.38 0.94
C GLY A 251 -19.62 2.56 -0.37
N VAL A 252 -18.31 2.43 -0.31
CA VAL A 252 -17.40 2.51 -1.45
C VAL A 252 -16.69 1.16 -1.63
N VAL A 253 -16.31 0.85 -2.85
CA VAL A 253 -15.52 -0.35 -3.17
C VAL A 253 -14.12 0.09 -3.57
N LYS A 254 -13.16 -0.11 -2.67
CA LYS A 254 -11.74 0.16 -2.98
C LYS A 254 -11.06 -1.07 -3.59
N PRO A 255 -10.09 -0.87 -4.51
CA PRO A 255 -9.16 -1.94 -4.89
C PRO A 255 -8.48 -2.53 -3.66
N ILE A 256 -8.23 -3.86 -3.64
CA ILE A 256 -7.67 -4.54 -2.46
C ILE A 256 -6.30 -3.96 -2.03
N ASP A 257 -5.50 -3.48 -2.97
CA ASP A 257 -4.21 -2.85 -2.73
C ASP A 257 -4.32 -1.38 -2.26
N LYS A 258 -5.55 -0.83 -2.22
CA LYS A 258 -5.86 0.52 -1.73
C LYS A 258 -6.77 0.51 -0.50
N LYS A 259 -7.12 -0.67 0.02
CA LYS A 259 -7.86 -0.82 1.26
C LYS A 259 -6.97 -0.53 2.46
N SER A 260 -7.58 -0.12 3.57
CA SER A 260 -6.88 0.17 4.82
C SER A 260 -6.08 -1.05 5.30
N ASN A 261 -4.89 -0.81 5.79
CA ASN A 261 -4.05 -1.85 6.36
C ASN A 261 -4.33 -1.97 7.86
N TYR A 262 -4.51 -3.21 8.31
CA TYR A 262 -4.70 -3.56 9.71
C TYR A 262 -3.57 -4.42 10.18
N VAL A 263 -3.22 -4.31 11.44
CA VAL A 263 -2.28 -5.19 12.12
C VAL A 263 -3.02 -5.99 13.18
N LYS A 264 -2.92 -7.31 13.12
CA LYS A 264 -3.54 -8.23 14.07
C LYS A 264 -2.66 -9.45 14.31
N ARG A 265 -2.90 -10.12 15.45
CA ARG A 265 -2.28 -11.41 15.75
C ARG A 265 -3.06 -12.51 15.03
N ASN A 266 -2.35 -13.37 14.30
CA ASN A 266 -2.95 -14.55 13.70
C ASN A 266 -3.18 -15.61 14.77
N VAL A 267 -4.42 -16.02 14.96
CA VAL A 267 -4.79 -17.02 15.98
C VAL A 267 -5.10 -18.40 15.39
N GLY A 268 -5.47 -18.47 14.12
CA GLY A 268 -5.84 -19.72 13.46
C GLY A 268 -5.23 -19.83 12.05
N SER A 269 -5.11 -21.06 11.58
CA SER A 269 -4.66 -21.40 10.23
C SER A 269 -5.81 -22.01 9.42
N PRO A 270 -5.74 -22.05 8.07
CA PRO A 270 -6.75 -22.71 7.27
C PRO A 270 -6.98 -24.17 7.71
N GLY A 271 -8.24 -24.54 7.95
CA GLY A 271 -8.63 -25.84 8.46
C GLY A 271 -8.77 -25.95 9.98
N ASP A 272 -8.33 -24.94 10.74
CA ASP A 272 -8.55 -24.92 12.19
C ASP A 272 -10.01 -24.60 12.53
N SER A 273 -10.54 -25.26 13.58
CA SER A 273 -11.77 -24.88 14.26
C SER A 273 -11.46 -23.83 15.32
N LEU A 274 -12.13 -22.68 15.29
CA LEU A 274 -11.93 -21.59 16.22
C LEU A 274 -13.15 -21.37 17.08
N ALA A 275 -12.96 -21.28 18.40
CA ALA A 275 -13.97 -20.86 19.36
C ALA A 275 -13.41 -19.78 20.28
N VAL A 276 -14.30 -18.93 20.79
CA VAL A 276 -13.95 -17.96 21.86
C VAL A 276 -14.87 -18.27 23.03
N ILE A 277 -14.27 -18.65 24.15
CA ILE A 277 -14.99 -19.04 25.38
C ILE A 277 -14.49 -18.14 26.49
N ASN A 278 -15.40 -17.38 27.09
CA ASN A 278 -15.08 -16.42 28.15
C ASN A 278 -13.91 -15.46 27.80
N GLY A 279 -13.85 -15.03 26.50
CA GLY A 279 -12.81 -14.16 26.00
C GLY A 279 -11.45 -14.82 25.69
N ASP A 280 -11.30 -16.09 26.02
CA ASP A 280 -10.13 -16.88 25.63
C ASP A 280 -10.34 -17.56 24.27
N VAL A 281 -9.31 -17.58 23.45
CA VAL A 281 -9.34 -18.21 22.11
C VAL A 281 -9.00 -19.69 22.25
N TYR A 282 -9.81 -20.54 21.64
CA TYR A 282 -9.57 -21.99 21.53
C TYR A 282 -9.42 -22.37 20.06
N ILE A 283 -8.42 -23.19 19.78
CA ILE A 283 -8.17 -23.70 18.43
C ILE A 283 -8.19 -25.24 18.50
N ASN A 284 -9.06 -25.85 17.72
CA ASN A 284 -9.26 -27.32 17.68
C ASN A 284 -9.58 -27.90 19.07
N GLY A 285 -10.32 -27.16 19.89
CA GLY A 285 -10.70 -27.56 21.25
C GLY A 285 -9.68 -27.24 22.34
N GLU A 286 -8.46 -26.80 21.99
CA GLU A 286 -7.43 -26.44 22.94
C GLU A 286 -7.30 -24.92 23.10
N LYS A 287 -7.08 -24.45 24.33
CA LYS A 287 -6.86 -23.03 24.59
C LYS A 287 -5.55 -22.57 23.95
N LEU A 288 -5.62 -21.49 23.15
CA LEU A 288 -4.45 -20.89 22.50
C LEU A 288 -3.52 -20.28 23.54
N VAL A 289 -2.30 -20.80 23.59
CA VAL A 289 -1.24 -20.21 24.41
C VAL A 289 -0.65 -18.99 23.67
N LEU A 290 -0.81 -17.83 24.28
CA LEU A 290 -0.23 -16.57 23.80
C LEU A 290 1.17 -16.40 24.41
N ASN A 291 2.02 -15.60 23.72
CA ASN A 291 3.33 -15.24 24.29
C ASN A 291 3.17 -14.26 25.46
N ASP A 292 4.20 -14.12 26.29
CA ASP A 292 4.18 -13.32 27.52
C ASP A 292 3.86 -11.83 27.30
N ARG A 293 4.18 -11.31 26.12
CA ARG A 293 3.87 -9.92 25.74
C ARG A 293 2.45 -9.72 25.23
N ALA A 294 1.72 -10.78 24.94
CA ALA A 294 0.34 -10.70 24.54
C ALA A 294 -0.55 -10.63 25.78
N LYS A 295 -1.00 -9.45 26.12
CA LYS A 295 -1.88 -9.18 27.27
C LYS A 295 -3.30 -8.94 26.76
N PRO A 296 -4.17 -9.98 26.71
CA PRO A 296 -5.54 -9.80 26.27
C PRO A 296 -6.29 -8.81 27.16
N GLU A 297 -7.11 -7.97 26.53
CA GLU A 297 -7.94 -7.01 27.22
C GLU A 297 -9.36 -7.54 27.36
N PHE A 298 -9.97 -7.30 28.51
CA PHE A 298 -11.31 -7.74 28.84
C PHE A 298 -12.16 -6.56 29.30
N HIS A 299 -13.46 -6.67 29.12
CA HIS A 299 -14.39 -5.71 29.68
C HIS A 299 -14.53 -5.89 31.19
N HIS A 300 -14.44 -4.82 31.91
CA HIS A 300 -14.71 -4.80 33.33
C HIS A 300 -15.88 -3.85 33.61
N VAL A 301 -16.74 -4.24 34.54
CA VAL A 301 -17.82 -3.39 35.06
C VAL A 301 -17.41 -2.98 36.46
N ILE A 302 -17.29 -1.69 36.70
CA ILE A 302 -16.99 -1.13 38.01
C ILE A 302 -18.24 -0.39 38.47
N THR A 303 -18.78 -0.76 39.61
CA THR A 303 -19.86 -0.04 40.28
C THR A 303 -19.28 0.91 41.32
N THR A 304 -19.67 2.16 41.27
CA THR A 304 -19.18 3.19 42.15
C THR A 304 -20.34 3.81 42.93
N LYS A 305 -20.08 4.31 44.16
CA LYS A 305 -21.09 5.01 44.96
C LYS A 305 -21.43 6.39 44.38
N ASN A 306 -20.47 7.07 43.79
CA ASN A 306 -20.59 8.39 43.21
C ASN A 306 -20.32 8.38 41.72
N ASP A 307 -20.84 9.37 41.02
CA ASP A 307 -20.56 9.58 39.61
C ASP A 307 -19.06 9.91 39.38
N ILE A 308 -18.47 9.29 38.37
CA ILE A 308 -17.08 9.54 37.96
C ILE A 308 -17.11 10.36 36.69
N ASP A 309 -16.30 11.41 36.65
CA ASP A 309 -16.19 12.22 35.45
C ASP A 309 -15.41 11.51 34.34
N ASN A 310 -15.74 11.82 33.09
CA ASN A 310 -15.10 11.26 31.91
C ASN A 310 -13.61 11.62 31.79
N ALA A 311 -13.16 12.71 32.41
CA ALA A 311 -11.75 13.11 32.34
C ALA A 311 -10.89 12.19 33.21
N THR A 312 -11.39 11.81 34.38
CA THR A 312 -10.72 10.87 35.30
C THR A 312 -10.54 9.52 34.67
N VAL A 313 -11.53 9.04 33.94
CA VAL A 313 -11.46 7.72 33.27
C VAL A 313 -10.48 7.72 32.07
N LYS A 314 -10.43 8.81 31.30
CA LYS A 314 -9.48 8.97 30.18
C LYS A 314 -8.02 8.93 30.60
N VAL A 315 -7.69 9.43 31.76
CA VAL A 315 -6.31 9.43 32.30
C VAL A 315 -5.78 8.00 32.48
N VAL A 316 -6.66 7.02 32.62
CA VAL A 316 -6.28 5.61 32.87
C VAL A 316 -6.24 4.77 31.60
N GLY A 317 -6.54 5.34 30.44
CA GLY A 317 -6.29 4.72 29.13
C GLY A 317 -7.30 3.66 28.70
N GLY A 318 -8.55 3.73 29.19
CA GLY A 318 -9.62 2.84 28.75
C GLY A 318 -10.55 3.48 27.70
N MET A 319 -11.22 2.68 26.87
CA MET A 319 -12.41 3.09 26.14
C MET A 319 -13.64 2.91 27.02
N GLU A 320 -14.42 3.95 27.18
CA GLU A 320 -15.53 4.05 28.17
C GLU A 320 -16.90 4.10 27.50
N SER A 321 -17.88 3.48 28.13
CA SER A 321 -19.26 3.94 28.04
C SER A 321 -19.78 4.16 29.46
N TYR A 322 -20.22 5.37 29.74
CA TYR A 322 -20.76 5.76 31.06
C TYR A 322 -22.29 5.76 31.05
N SER A 323 -22.90 5.16 32.09
CA SER A 323 -24.34 5.28 32.33
C SER A 323 -24.60 5.28 33.82
N GLY A 324 -24.64 6.45 34.41
CA GLY A 324 -24.91 6.62 35.83
C GLY A 324 -23.81 6.05 36.76
N PRO A 325 -24.12 5.40 37.87
CA PRO A 325 -23.14 4.88 38.82
C PRO A 325 -22.38 3.62 38.33
N VAL A 326 -22.62 3.18 37.11
CA VAL A 326 -21.96 2.02 36.54
C VAL A 326 -21.03 2.45 35.41
N LEU A 327 -19.75 2.25 35.61
CA LEU A 327 -18.71 2.51 34.63
C LEU A 327 -18.35 1.21 33.93
N LYS A 328 -18.52 1.18 32.60
CA LYS A 328 -17.99 0.09 31.77
C LYS A 328 -16.64 0.49 31.24
N ILE A 329 -15.58 -0.13 31.73
CA ILE A 329 -14.23 0.07 31.22
C ILE A 329 -13.90 -1.06 30.28
N THR A 330 -13.60 -0.68 29.03
CA THR A 330 -13.14 -1.61 28.01
C THR A 330 -11.63 -1.45 27.86
N ASN A 331 -10.93 -2.51 27.44
CA ASN A 331 -9.50 -2.49 27.16
C ASN A 331 -8.57 -2.42 28.37
N ILE A 332 -8.98 -3.01 29.50
CA ILE A 332 -8.08 -3.26 30.61
C ILE A 332 -7.51 -4.68 30.48
N ALA A 333 -6.19 -4.80 30.62
CA ALA A 333 -5.55 -6.12 30.68
C ALA A 333 -6.07 -6.92 31.88
N ARG A 334 -6.27 -8.24 31.70
CA ARG A 334 -6.86 -9.17 32.68
C ARG A 334 -6.05 -9.28 33.98
N GLU A 335 -4.87 -8.69 34.05
CA GLU A 335 -4.01 -8.75 35.23
C GLU A 335 -4.65 -8.03 36.41
N LYS A 336 -4.75 -8.73 37.53
CA LYS A 336 -5.33 -8.20 38.80
C LYS A 336 -4.68 -6.88 39.23
N GLU A 337 -3.40 -6.69 38.93
CA GLU A 337 -2.64 -5.48 39.23
C GLU A 337 -3.18 -4.24 38.53
N ASN A 338 -3.62 -4.35 37.28
CA ASN A 338 -4.12 -3.18 36.55
C ASN A 338 -5.51 -2.75 37.03
N ALA A 339 -6.36 -3.67 37.41
CA ALA A 339 -7.67 -3.33 38.00
C ALA A 339 -7.51 -2.72 39.39
N ALA A 340 -6.60 -3.23 40.21
CA ALA A 340 -6.31 -2.69 41.55
C ALA A 340 -5.68 -1.29 41.46
N GLU A 341 -4.77 -1.07 40.50
CA GLU A 341 -4.16 0.24 40.26
C GLU A 341 -5.18 1.27 39.76
N LEU A 342 -6.09 0.85 38.87
CA LEU A 342 -7.18 1.70 38.41
C LEU A 342 -8.09 2.13 39.59
N ILE A 343 -8.50 1.18 40.43
CA ILE A 343 -9.29 1.42 41.61
C ILE A 343 -8.59 2.39 42.55
N ARG A 344 -7.28 2.17 42.78
CA ARG A 344 -6.46 3.06 43.64
C ARG A 344 -6.34 4.47 43.06
N ARG A 345 -6.10 4.62 41.76
CA ARG A 345 -5.97 5.93 41.10
C ARG A 345 -7.29 6.73 41.09
N LEU A 346 -8.39 6.03 40.92
CA LEU A 346 -9.71 6.63 40.92
C LEU A 346 -10.24 6.94 42.34
N GLY A 347 -9.52 6.56 43.40
CA GLY A 347 -9.95 6.77 44.80
C GLY A 347 -11.26 6.04 45.11
N LEU A 348 -11.58 4.97 44.38
CA LEU A 348 -12.86 4.28 44.47
C LEU A 348 -12.84 3.25 45.61
N GLU A 349 -13.83 3.29 46.49
CA GLU A 349 -14.24 2.09 47.22
C GLU A 349 -14.99 1.18 46.25
N ALA A 350 -14.27 0.32 45.51
CA ALA A 350 -14.89 -0.57 44.59
C ALA A 350 -15.55 -1.74 45.32
N ILE A 351 -16.85 -1.87 45.15
CA ILE A 351 -17.51 -3.15 45.41
C ILE A 351 -17.09 -4.08 44.31
N LYS A 352 -16.27 -5.06 44.64
CA LYS A 352 -15.87 -6.14 43.71
C LYS A 352 -17.12 -6.79 43.17
N SER A 353 -17.42 -6.55 41.90
CA SER A 353 -18.31 -7.42 41.14
C SER A 353 -17.47 -8.60 40.65
N ASP A 354 -17.76 -9.81 41.13
CA ASP A 354 -17.11 -11.04 40.66
C ASP A 354 -17.51 -11.43 39.22
N SER A 355 -18.35 -10.63 38.57
CA SER A 355 -18.79 -10.89 37.20
C SER A 355 -17.92 -10.17 36.19
N VAL A 356 -16.92 -10.86 35.68
CA VAL A 356 -16.22 -10.49 34.43
C VAL A 356 -17.15 -10.82 33.27
N TYR A 357 -17.78 -9.82 32.68
CA TYR A 357 -18.56 -10.00 31.47
C TYR A 357 -17.62 -10.00 30.26
N THR A 358 -17.37 -11.18 29.70
CA THR A 358 -16.67 -11.32 28.42
C THR A 358 -17.70 -11.22 27.30
N TYR A 359 -17.66 -10.11 26.57
CA TYR A 359 -18.67 -9.74 25.58
C TYR A 359 -18.60 -10.53 24.26
N TYR A 360 -17.80 -11.58 24.16
CA TYR A 360 -17.59 -12.31 22.91
C TYR A 360 -18.20 -13.71 22.83
N SER A 361 -18.91 -14.18 23.83
CA SER A 361 -19.50 -15.50 23.79
C SER A 361 -20.70 -15.64 22.84
N GLY A 362 -21.26 -14.53 22.36
CA GLY A 362 -22.45 -14.54 21.50
C GLY A 362 -22.27 -14.03 20.07
N SER A 363 -21.16 -13.37 19.76
CA SER A 363 -21.05 -12.61 18.50
C SER A 363 -20.35 -13.33 17.35
N ILE A 364 -19.66 -14.43 17.60
CA ILE A 364 -18.97 -15.20 16.54
C ILE A 364 -19.92 -16.19 15.86
N SER A 365 -21.02 -16.54 16.50
CA SER A 365 -22.09 -17.35 15.90
C SER A 365 -23.18 -16.55 15.20
N ASP A 366 -23.13 -15.21 15.23
CA ASP A 366 -24.06 -14.36 14.51
C ASP A 366 -23.55 -14.07 13.09
N PRO A 367 -24.17 -14.64 12.04
CA PRO A 367 -23.77 -14.41 10.65
C PRO A 367 -24.04 -12.99 10.15
N LYS A 368 -24.48 -12.06 11.01
CA LYS A 368 -24.76 -10.66 10.68
C LYS A 368 -23.69 -9.68 11.11
N ILE A 369 -22.58 -10.13 11.72
CA ILE A 369 -21.41 -9.28 12.04
C ILE A 369 -20.27 -9.50 11.05
#